data_07e45b6cd59d1ffca0e317dbf07c7d57
#
_entry.id   07e45b6cd59d1ffca0e317dbf07c7d57
#
_cell.length_a   1.000
_cell.length_b   1.000
_cell.length_c   1.000
_cell.angle_alpha   90.00
_cell.angle_beta   90.00
_cell.angle_gamma   90.00
#
_symmetry.space_group_name_H-M   'P 1'
#
loop_
_entity.id
_entity.type
_entity.pdbx_description
1 polymer ?
#
loop_
_entity_poly.entity_id
_entity_poly.type
_entity_poly.pdbx_seq_one_letter_code
_entity_poly.pdbx_strand_id
1 'polypeptide(L)'
;QYALDNFATVAEAVADLQKENFRVQTVVLPTGRPANMHLAISDRTGDSAVFEYVNGKLVIHHGKQYRVLTNSPTYDKQLAIMEYWKDAGGINKSLPGTSRAADRFVRASYLLNEIPGETAPKYISGAPQQKFQYQAAMAVLSLMRSVGTPLGFSNEEQPWVSSTVWRTVSDSTNRVVLFDSALSPATFWVRLDDLDLSLIHI
;
A
#
# COMPACT_ATOMS: atom_id res chain seq x y z
N GLN A 1 12.54 7.89 3.63
CA GLN A 1 13.59 7.75 4.66
C GLN A 1 13.37 8.78 5.78
N TYR A 2 13.33 10.10 5.49
CA TYR A 2 13.20 11.17 6.52
C TYR A 2 12.09 10.91 7.55
N ALA A 3 10.90 10.49 7.11
CA ALA A 3 9.79 10.22 8.02
C ALA A 3 10.09 9.05 8.99
N LEU A 4 10.75 8.01 8.50
CA LEU A 4 11.10 6.84 9.31
C LEU A 4 12.23 7.12 10.32
N ASP A 5 13.12 8.04 9.99
CA ASP A 5 14.26 8.37 10.84
C ASP A 5 13.90 9.34 11.97
N ASN A 6 12.84 10.14 11.80
CA ASN A 6 12.56 11.26 12.69
C ASN A 6 11.27 11.12 13.51
N PHE A 7 10.32 10.28 13.11
CA PHE A 7 9.00 10.22 13.76
C PHE A 7 8.62 8.80 14.16
N ALA A 8 8.08 8.67 15.36
CA ALA A 8 7.55 7.41 15.87
C ALA A 8 6.08 7.17 15.49
N THR A 9 5.34 8.25 15.18
CA THR A 9 3.92 8.21 14.87
C THR A 9 3.58 9.02 13.61
N VAL A 10 2.46 8.65 12.97
CA VAL A 10 1.93 9.41 11.83
C VAL A 10 1.58 10.85 12.22
N ALA A 11 1.00 11.04 13.40
CA ALA A 11 0.62 12.37 13.87
C ALA A 11 1.83 13.32 14.00
N GLU A 12 2.97 12.82 14.52
CA GLU A 12 4.23 13.60 14.60
C GLU A 12 4.73 13.96 13.19
N ALA A 13 4.74 12.99 12.27
CA ALA A 13 5.15 13.24 10.89
C ALA A 13 4.26 14.26 10.19
N VAL A 14 2.94 14.19 10.37
CA VAL A 14 1.98 15.17 9.83
C VAL A 14 2.24 16.56 10.41
N ALA A 15 2.43 16.66 11.73
CA ALA A 15 2.68 17.95 12.41
C ALA A 15 3.98 18.63 11.93
N ASP A 16 4.97 17.86 11.48
CA ASP A 16 6.20 18.41 10.95
C ASP A 16 6.11 18.71 9.45
N LEU A 17 5.69 17.73 8.66
CA LEU A 17 5.67 17.83 7.19
C LEU A 17 4.70 18.91 6.68
N GLN A 18 3.62 19.21 7.40
CA GLN A 18 2.71 20.31 7.06
C GLN A 18 3.34 21.71 7.13
N LYS A 19 4.49 21.87 7.81
CA LYS A 19 5.22 23.13 7.87
C LYS A 19 5.96 23.45 6.58
N GLU A 20 6.07 22.45 5.66
CA GLU A 20 6.78 22.55 4.38
C GLU A 20 8.22 23.10 4.51
N ASN A 21 8.96 22.70 5.55
CA ASN A 21 10.35 23.05 5.77
C ASN A 21 11.26 22.61 4.59
N PHE A 22 10.81 21.62 3.82
CA PHE A 22 11.38 21.20 2.56
C PHE A 22 10.25 20.73 1.63
N ARG A 23 10.54 20.66 0.34
CA ARG A 23 9.60 20.18 -0.67
C ARG A 23 10.15 18.96 -1.41
N VAL A 24 9.30 17.98 -1.62
CA VAL A 24 9.61 16.87 -2.51
C VAL A 24 9.51 17.39 -3.95
N GLN A 25 10.63 17.41 -4.66
CA GLN A 25 10.65 17.77 -6.07
C GLN A 25 10.28 16.57 -6.93
N THR A 26 9.44 16.80 -7.91
CA THR A 26 9.13 15.80 -8.93
C THR A 26 10.37 15.57 -9.80
N VAL A 27 10.84 14.33 -9.81
CA VAL A 27 11.93 13.91 -10.69
C VAL A 27 11.38 13.71 -12.09
N VAL A 28 12.06 14.25 -13.09
CA VAL A 28 11.78 13.95 -14.49
C VAL A 28 12.51 12.66 -14.86
N LEU A 29 11.75 11.66 -15.26
CA LEU A 29 12.28 10.37 -15.69
C LEU A 29 13.08 10.51 -17.00
N PRO A 30 13.97 9.57 -17.35
CA PRO A 30 14.68 9.57 -18.63
C PRO A 30 13.76 9.62 -19.85
N THR A 31 12.50 9.22 -19.70
CA THR A 31 11.44 9.32 -20.71
C THR A 31 10.89 10.73 -20.93
N GLY A 32 11.40 11.75 -20.20
CA GLY A 32 10.90 13.14 -20.23
C GLY A 32 9.60 13.35 -19.45
N ARG A 33 9.09 12.34 -18.74
CA ARG A 33 7.84 12.42 -17.96
C ARG A 33 8.11 12.74 -16.50
N PRO A 34 7.28 13.58 -15.86
CA PRO A 34 7.37 13.78 -14.43
C PRO A 34 6.92 12.51 -13.70
N ALA A 35 7.71 12.08 -12.72
CA ALA A 35 7.31 11.02 -11.78
C ALA A 35 6.35 11.63 -10.74
N ASN A 36 5.05 11.55 -11.01
CA ASN A 36 4.07 11.95 -10.01
C ASN A 36 4.10 10.93 -8.86
N MET A 37 4.59 11.37 -7.71
CA MET A 37 4.73 10.54 -6.53
C MET A 37 3.85 11.06 -5.41
N HIS A 38 3.39 10.12 -4.58
CA HIS A 38 2.70 10.38 -3.32
C HIS A 38 3.54 9.79 -2.20
N LEU A 39 3.45 10.36 -1.02
CA LEU A 39 3.97 9.72 0.19
C LEU A 39 2.79 9.17 0.99
N ALA A 40 2.82 7.88 1.29
CA ALA A 40 1.91 7.27 2.25
C ALA A 40 2.70 6.77 3.44
N ILE A 41 2.21 7.04 4.64
CA ILE A 41 2.78 6.56 5.90
C ILE A 41 1.68 5.97 6.77
N SER A 42 2.02 4.97 7.55
CA SER A 42 1.14 4.39 8.56
C SER A 42 1.94 3.96 9.78
N ASP A 43 1.29 3.84 10.92
CA ASP A 43 1.91 3.37 12.15
C ASP A 43 1.15 2.18 12.77
N ARG A 44 1.73 1.64 13.85
CA ARG A 44 1.18 0.47 14.57
C ARG A 44 -0.18 0.70 15.22
N THR A 45 -0.65 1.94 15.33
CA THR A 45 -1.98 2.27 15.89
C THR A 45 -3.08 2.18 14.83
N GLY A 46 -2.68 1.95 13.56
CA GLY A 46 -3.54 1.98 12.39
C GLY A 46 -3.83 3.40 11.89
N ASP A 47 -3.14 4.41 12.41
CA ASP A 47 -3.19 5.74 11.85
C ASP A 47 -2.41 5.80 10.54
N SER A 48 -2.85 6.64 9.60
CA SER A 48 -2.24 6.76 8.28
C SER A 48 -2.39 8.16 7.70
N ALA A 49 -1.45 8.55 6.85
CA ALA A 49 -1.53 9.79 6.11
C ALA A 49 -1.02 9.65 4.67
N VAL A 50 -1.66 10.36 3.75
CA VAL A 50 -1.25 10.49 2.36
C VAL A 50 -0.93 11.95 2.08
N PHE A 51 0.23 12.19 1.51
CA PHE A 51 0.74 13.52 1.17
C PHE A 51 0.90 13.62 -0.35
N GLU A 52 0.31 14.64 -0.93
CA GLU A 52 0.39 14.93 -2.36
C GLU A 52 0.63 16.43 -2.60
N TYR A 53 1.34 16.74 -3.67
CA TYR A 53 1.37 18.11 -4.20
C TYR A 53 0.38 18.24 -5.36
N VAL A 54 -0.73 18.92 -5.13
CA VAL A 54 -1.76 19.18 -6.13
C VAL A 54 -1.69 20.64 -6.55
N ASN A 55 -1.39 20.91 -7.82
CA ASN A 55 -1.19 22.26 -8.34
C ASN A 55 -0.16 23.08 -7.50
N GLY A 56 0.90 22.43 -7.05
CA GLY A 56 1.97 23.05 -6.27
C GLY A 56 1.65 23.31 -4.79
N LYS A 57 0.49 22.86 -4.31
CA LYS A 57 0.09 22.96 -2.90
C LYS A 57 0.13 21.58 -2.25
N LEU A 58 0.66 21.51 -1.04
CA LEU A 58 0.60 20.31 -0.23
C LEU A 58 -0.84 20.04 0.22
N VAL A 59 -1.30 18.84 -0.05
CA VAL A 59 -2.58 18.30 0.42
C VAL A 59 -2.27 17.08 1.27
N ILE A 60 -2.83 17.04 2.48
CA ILE A 60 -2.63 15.94 3.44
C ILE A 60 -4.00 15.33 3.76
N HIS A 61 -4.11 14.03 3.51
CA HIS A 61 -5.23 13.23 3.98
C HIS A 61 -4.75 12.41 5.18
N HIS A 62 -5.23 12.73 6.38
CA HIS A 62 -4.80 12.13 7.64
C HIS A 62 -5.97 11.47 8.37
N GLY A 63 -5.78 10.23 8.78
CA GLY A 63 -6.74 9.45 9.57
C GLY A 63 -6.80 7.97 9.17
N LYS A 64 -7.35 7.16 10.05
CA LYS A 64 -7.42 5.68 9.94
C LYS A 64 -8.21 5.17 8.73
N GLN A 65 -9.01 6.00 8.08
CA GLN A 65 -9.78 5.65 6.90
C GLN A 65 -8.94 5.65 5.61
N TYR A 66 -7.80 6.34 5.59
CA TYR A 66 -6.96 6.49 4.39
C TYR A 66 -5.93 5.37 4.26
N ARG A 67 -6.41 4.14 4.02
CA ARG A 67 -5.63 2.90 4.10
C ARG A 67 -5.10 2.37 2.76
N VAL A 68 -5.58 2.90 1.65
CA VAL A 68 -5.21 2.44 0.31
C VAL A 68 -4.76 3.62 -0.51
N LEU A 69 -3.69 3.44 -1.27
CA LEU A 69 -3.17 4.42 -2.20
C LEU A 69 -2.64 3.71 -3.45
N THR A 70 -2.91 4.28 -4.63
CA THR A 70 -2.31 3.86 -5.90
C THR A 70 -1.75 5.07 -6.65
N ASN A 71 -1.19 4.86 -7.83
CA ASN A 71 -0.40 5.87 -8.53
C ASN A 71 -1.17 7.12 -8.98
N SER A 72 -2.40 6.95 -9.51
CA SER A 72 -3.20 8.03 -10.10
C SER A 72 -4.68 7.66 -10.18
N PRO A 73 -5.57 8.63 -10.30
CA PRO A 73 -5.37 10.09 -10.24
C PRO A 73 -4.99 10.60 -8.85
N THR A 74 -5.10 11.90 -8.58
CA THR A 74 -4.93 12.46 -7.22
C THR A 74 -5.84 11.77 -6.21
N TYR A 75 -5.46 11.77 -4.96
CA TYR A 75 -6.10 10.93 -3.94
C TYR A 75 -7.58 11.28 -3.70
N ASP A 76 -7.94 12.56 -3.76
CA ASP A 76 -9.33 13.02 -3.72
C ASP A 76 -10.19 12.38 -4.82
N LYS A 77 -9.64 12.28 -6.04
CA LYS A 77 -10.31 11.62 -7.17
C LYS A 77 -10.38 10.11 -7.01
N GLN A 78 -9.34 9.49 -6.43
CA GLN A 78 -9.38 8.06 -6.10
C GLN A 78 -10.52 7.77 -5.09
N LEU A 79 -10.68 8.62 -4.08
CA LEU A 79 -11.78 8.52 -3.11
C LEU A 79 -13.16 8.69 -3.78
N ALA A 80 -13.30 9.67 -4.70
CA ALA A 80 -14.55 9.87 -5.44
C ALA A 80 -14.90 8.68 -6.35
N ILE A 81 -13.89 8.06 -6.99
CA ILE A 81 -14.08 6.84 -7.78
C ILE A 81 -14.54 5.68 -6.87
N MET A 82 -13.95 5.53 -5.69
CA MET A 82 -14.38 4.51 -4.75
C MET A 82 -15.82 4.72 -4.29
N GLU A 83 -16.24 5.96 -4.05
CA GLU A 83 -17.62 6.27 -3.68
C GLU A 83 -18.61 5.84 -4.76
N TYR A 84 -18.31 6.12 -6.02
CA TYR A 84 -19.10 5.60 -7.14
C TYR A 84 -19.21 4.07 -7.12
N TRP A 85 -18.11 3.36 -6.86
CA TRP A 85 -18.11 1.90 -6.87
C TRP A 85 -18.75 1.26 -5.63
N LYS A 86 -18.94 1.98 -4.53
CA LYS A 86 -19.70 1.49 -3.37
C LYS A 86 -21.13 1.10 -3.75
N ASP A 87 -21.77 1.91 -4.58
CA ASP A 87 -23.12 1.65 -5.05
C ASP A 87 -23.16 0.64 -6.22
N ALA A 88 -22.18 0.72 -7.11
CA ALA A 88 -22.09 -0.13 -8.31
C ALA A 88 -21.46 -1.49 -8.03
N GLY A 89 -20.55 -1.59 -7.04
CA GLY A 89 -19.80 -2.79 -6.66
C GLY A 89 -20.45 -3.63 -5.55
N GLY A 90 -19.80 -4.74 -5.20
CA GLY A 90 -20.17 -5.63 -4.11
C GLY A 90 -19.90 -7.09 -4.48
N ILE A 91 -20.02 -7.98 -3.51
CA ILE A 91 -19.67 -9.42 -3.69
C ILE A 91 -20.43 -10.09 -4.83
N ASN A 92 -21.64 -9.61 -5.12
CA ASN A 92 -22.49 -10.10 -6.20
C ASN A 92 -22.51 -9.18 -7.43
N LYS A 93 -21.58 -8.22 -7.50
CA LYS A 93 -21.45 -7.25 -8.58
C LYS A 93 -20.03 -7.25 -9.12
N SER A 94 -19.82 -6.65 -10.27
CA SER A 94 -18.50 -6.58 -10.89
C SER A 94 -17.61 -5.55 -10.20
N LEU A 95 -16.34 -5.92 -9.96
CA LEU A 95 -15.27 -4.98 -9.62
C LEU A 95 -14.45 -4.67 -10.89
N PRO A 96 -13.85 -3.46 -11.01
CA PRO A 96 -13.04 -3.13 -12.17
C PRO A 96 -11.79 -4.03 -12.22
N GLY A 97 -11.57 -4.70 -13.35
CA GLY A 97 -10.58 -5.78 -13.50
C GLY A 97 -9.24 -5.38 -14.08
N THR A 98 -9.06 -4.13 -14.56
CA THR A 98 -7.83 -3.75 -15.27
C THR A 98 -6.66 -3.45 -14.30
N SER A 99 -5.45 -3.33 -14.85
CA SER A 99 -4.25 -2.91 -14.12
C SER A 99 -4.13 -1.39 -13.93
N ARG A 100 -5.10 -0.61 -14.41
CA ARG A 100 -5.12 0.84 -14.19
C ARG A 100 -5.12 1.18 -12.70
N ALA A 101 -4.45 2.26 -12.35
CA ALA A 101 -4.30 2.65 -10.95
C ALA A 101 -5.64 2.84 -10.23
N ALA A 102 -6.61 3.50 -10.85
CA ALA A 102 -7.96 3.68 -10.30
C ALA A 102 -8.68 2.35 -10.06
N ASP A 103 -8.58 1.40 -10.98
CA ASP A 103 -9.19 0.07 -10.85
C ASP A 103 -8.54 -0.74 -9.72
N ARG A 104 -7.22 -0.66 -9.60
CA ARG A 104 -6.48 -1.28 -8.49
C ARG A 104 -6.86 -0.66 -7.15
N PHE A 105 -7.07 0.67 -7.10
CA PHE A 105 -7.52 1.37 -5.91
C PHE A 105 -8.89 0.83 -5.43
N VAL A 106 -9.85 0.72 -6.34
CA VAL A 106 -11.18 0.20 -6.02
C VAL A 106 -11.11 -1.23 -5.51
N ARG A 107 -10.38 -2.12 -6.24
CA ARG A 107 -10.21 -3.51 -5.80
C ARG A 107 -9.54 -3.63 -4.44
N ALA A 108 -8.43 -2.90 -4.23
CA ALA A 108 -7.73 -2.92 -2.96
C ALA A 108 -8.60 -2.42 -1.81
N SER A 109 -9.32 -1.31 -2.02
CA SER A 109 -10.21 -0.73 -1.02
C SER A 109 -11.36 -1.67 -0.67
N TYR A 110 -11.99 -2.27 -1.67
CA TYR A 110 -13.06 -3.25 -1.46
C TYR A 110 -12.54 -4.47 -0.70
N LEU A 111 -11.49 -5.13 -1.20
CA LEU A 111 -10.96 -6.34 -0.60
C LEU A 111 -10.42 -6.10 0.81
N LEU A 112 -9.82 -4.94 1.08
CA LEU A 112 -9.35 -4.60 2.42
C LEU A 112 -10.50 -4.49 3.43
N ASN A 113 -11.66 -3.99 2.99
CA ASN A 113 -12.84 -3.88 3.84
C ASN A 113 -13.51 -5.26 4.10
N GLU A 114 -13.32 -6.22 3.18
CA GLU A 114 -13.82 -7.58 3.34
C GLU A 114 -12.92 -8.48 4.22
N ILE A 115 -11.68 -8.04 4.50
CA ILE A 115 -10.80 -8.80 5.42
C ILE A 115 -11.41 -8.72 6.82
N PRO A 116 -11.77 -9.88 7.44
CA PRO A 116 -12.37 -9.89 8.76
C PRO A 116 -11.37 -9.41 9.81
N GLY A 117 -11.83 -8.62 10.77
CA GLY A 117 -11.03 -8.16 11.92
C GLY A 117 -10.64 -9.31 12.87
N GLU A 118 -11.34 -10.43 12.80
CA GLU A 118 -11.07 -11.64 13.58
C GLU A 118 -11.24 -12.88 12.70
N THR A 119 -10.45 -13.91 12.97
CA THR A 119 -10.61 -15.16 12.26
C THR A 119 -11.82 -15.91 12.79
N ALA A 120 -12.77 -16.24 11.92
CA ALA A 120 -13.87 -17.12 12.28
C ALA A 120 -13.40 -18.59 12.26
N PRO A 121 -13.27 -19.29 13.39
CA PRO A 121 -12.75 -20.66 13.46
C PRO A 121 -13.49 -21.64 12.56
N LYS A 122 -14.79 -21.40 12.35
CA LYS A 122 -15.65 -22.24 11.50
C LYS A 122 -15.22 -22.28 10.02
N TYR A 123 -14.48 -21.29 9.55
CA TYR A 123 -14.02 -21.22 8.15
C TYR A 123 -12.57 -21.70 7.98
N ILE A 124 -11.82 -21.82 9.08
CA ILE A 124 -10.41 -22.20 9.05
C ILE A 124 -10.18 -23.33 10.05
N SER A 125 -11.00 -24.36 10.00
CA SER A 125 -10.95 -25.52 10.91
C SER A 125 -9.65 -26.36 10.77
N GLY A 126 -8.92 -26.18 9.70
CA GLY A 126 -7.64 -26.88 9.45
C GLY A 126 -6.39 -26.04 9.70
N ALA A 127 -6.54 -24.77 10.06
CA ALA A 127 -5.38 -23.92 10.38
C ALA A 127 -5.01 -24.10 11.85
N PRO A 128 -3.92 -24.81 12.19
CA PRO A 128 -3.58 -25.07 13.57
C PRO A 128 -3.22 -23.76 14.25
N GLN A 129 -3.97 -23.39 15.31
CA GLN A 129 -3.60 -22.43 16.36
C GLN A 129 -2.78 -21.20 15.95
N GLN A 130 -2.80 -20.81 14.68
CA GLN A 130 -2.06 -19.66 14.22
C GLN A 130 -2.76 -18.39 14.68
N LYS A 131 -1.99 -17.56 15.36
CA LYS A 131 -2.45 -16.27 15.85
C LYS A 131 -2.98 -15.42 14.70
N PHE A 132 -4.07 -14.69 14.94
CA PHE A 132 -4.72 -13.76 13.99
C PHE A 132 -3.73 -12.91 13.19
N GLN A 133 -2.65 -12.47 13.81
CA GLN A 133 -1.61 -11.66 13.17
C GLN A 133 -0.98 -12.30 11.92
N TYR A 134 -0.74 -13.63 11.92
CA TYR A 134 -0.22 -14.31 10.72
C TYR A 134 -1.28 -14.38 9.62
N GLN A 135 -2.53 -14.54 10.00
CA GLN A 135 -3.64 -14.59 9.05
C GLN A 135 -3.89 -13.20 8.45
N ALA A 136 -3.79 -12.12 9.25
CA ALA A 136 -3.90 -10.76 8.77
C ALA A 136 -2.79 -10.44 7.74
N ALA A 137 -1.55 -10.80 8.03
CA ALA A 137 -0.44 -10.61 7.10
C ALA A 137 -0.65 -11.37 5.78
N MET A 138 -1.11 -12.63 5.86
CA MET A 138 -1.41 -13.44 4.67
C MET A 138 -2.63 -12.91 3.89
N ALA A 139 -3.65 -12.39 4.56
CA ALA A 139 -4.80 -11.75 3.91
C ALA A 139 -4.38 -10.49 3.15
N VAL A 140 -3.53 -9.64 3.76
CA VAL A 140 -2.96 -8.47 3.09
C VAL A 140 -2.08 -8.88 1.91
N LEU A 141 -1.25 -9.92 2.05
CA LEU A 141 -0.44 -10.44 0.94
C LEU A 141 -1.32 -10.93 -0.22
N SER A 142 -2.41 -11.64 0.06
CA SER A 142 -3.37 -12.08 -0.95
C SER A 142 -4.03 -10.91 -1.65
N LEU A 143 -4.40 -9.87 -0.91
CA LEU A 143 -4.91 -8.62 -1.47
C LEU A 143 -3.88 -7.99 -2.39
N MET A 144 -2.63 -7.86 -1.96
CA MET A 144 -1.54 -7.28 -2.77
C MET A 144 -1.28 -8.06 -4.05
N ARG A 145 -1.43 -9.39 -4.01
CA ARG A 145 -1.36 -10.23 -5.21
C ARG A 145 -2.49 -9.95 -6.19
N SER A 146 -3.70 -9.70 -5.70
CA SER A 146 -4.89 -9.43 -6.54
C SER A 146 -4.83 -8.09 -7.29
N VAL A 147 -4.01 -7.15 -6.82
CA VAL A 147 -3.80 -5.84 -7.48
C VAL A 147 -2.46 -5.73 -8.21
N GLY A 148 -1.70 -6.83 -8.25
CA GLY A 148 -0.46 -6.92 -9.00
C GLY A 148 -0.69 -7.00 -10.50
N THR A 149 0.28 -6.51 -11.28
CA THR A 149 0.33 -6.70 -12.73
C THR A 149 1.18 -7.93 -13.02
N PRO A 150 0.71 -8.87 -13.85
CA PRO A 150 1.47 -10.08 -14.18
C PRO A 150 2.87 -9.76 -14.71
N LEU A 151 3.83 -10.61 -14.35
CA LEU A 151 5.20 -10.48 -14.86
C LEU A 151 5.21 -10.62 -16.38
N GLY A 152 5.95 -9.75 -17.07
CA GLY A 152 6.02 -9.71 -18.53
C GLY A 152 4.87 -8.98 -19.21
N PHE A 153 3.92 -8.45 -18.46
CA PHE A 153 2.87 -7.59 -19.02
C PHE A 153 3.51 -6.36 -19.68
N SER A 154 3.19 -6.13 -20.95
CA SER A 154 3.60 -4.96 -21.70
C SER A 154 2.39 -4.37 -22.45
N ASN A 155 2.43 -3.08 -22.69
CA ASN A 155 1.44 -2.37 -23.48
C ASN A 155 2.17 -1.38 -24.39
N GLU A 156 2.09 -1.58 -25.70
CA GLU A 156 2.76 -0.73 -26.69
C GLU A 156 2.28 0.74 -26.65
N GLU A 157 1.01 0.95 -26.34
CA GLU A 157 0.44 2.29 -26.17
C GLU A 157 0.88 2.96 -24.86
N GLN A 158 1.30 2.16 -23.88
CA GLN A 158 1.70 2.60 -22.55
C GLN A 158 2.97 1.86 -22.09
N PRO A 159 4.10 2.11 -22.76
CA PRO A 159 5.35 1.37 -22.51
C PRO A 159 5.96 1.59 -21.11
N TRP A 160 5.40 2.53 -20.34
CA TRP A 160 5.77 2.80 -18.93
C TRP A 160 4.99 1.96 -17.92
N VAL A 161 3.99 1.18 -18.35
CA VAL A 161 3.30 0.25 -17.46
C VAL A 161 4.24 -0.91 -17.18
N SER A 162 4.65 -1.02 -15.92
CA SER A 162 5.58 -2.06 -15.48
C SER A 162 4.85 -3.21 -14.80
N SER A 163 5.38 -4.40 -14.98
CA SER A 163 4.97 -5.60 -14.24
C SER A 163 5.32 -5.47 -12.76
N THR A 164 4.56 -6.15 -11.92
CA THR A 164 4.93 -6.31 -10.51
C THR A 164 6.08 -7.31 -10.40
N VAL A 165 7.22 -6.87 -9.89
CA VAL A 165 8.42 -7.70 -9.72
C VAL A 165 8.51 -8.26 -8.30
N TRP A 166 8.08 -7.50 -7.31
CA TRP A 166 7.97 -7.94 -5.91
C TRP A 166 6.84 -7.22 -5.18
N ARG A 167 6.50 -7.74 -4.01
CA ARG A 167 5.60 -7.13 -3.03
C ARG A 167 6.21 -7.28 -1.65
N THR A 168 5.92 -6.34 -0.78
CA THR A 168 6.27 -6.45 0.64
C THR A 168 5.02 -6.25 1.49
N VAL A 169 4.99 -6.95 2.62
CA VAL A 169 4.01 -6.72 3.69
C VAL A 169 4.78 -6.51 4.99
N SER A 170 4.56 -5.37 5.62
CA SER A 170 5.20 -5.02 6.89
C SER A 170 4.17 -5.12 8.02
N ASP A 171 4.42 -6.01 8.96
CA ASP A 171 3.71 -6.08 10.24
C ASP A 171 4.45 -5.20 11.25
N SER A 172 3.99 -3.96 11.38
CA SER A 172 4.61 -2.96 12.27
C SER A 172 4.47 -3.32 13.75
N THR A 173 3.46 -4.12 14.12
CA THR A 173 3.22 -4.55 15.51
C THR A 173 4.24 -5.60 15.93
N ASN A 174 4.49 -6.58 15.07
CA ASN A 174 5.38 -7.71 15.37
C ASN A 174 6.78 -7.52 14.75
N ARG A 175 7.03 -6.41 14.08
CA ARG A 175 8.28 -6.07 13.39
C ARG A 175 8.74 -7.16 12.43
N VAL A 176 7.81 -7.62 11.60
CA VAL A 176 8.06 -8.66 10.57
C VAL A 176 7.83 -8.05 9.19
N VAL A 177 8.77 -8.29 8.29
CA VAL A 177 8.64 -7.91 6.88
C VAL A 177 8.57 -9.18 6.03
N LEU A 178 7.49 -9.33 5.27
CA LEU A 178 7.35 -10.38 4.28
C LEU A 178 7.77 -9.83 2.91
N PHE A 179 8.49 -10.64 2.16
CA PHE A 179 8.90 -10.34 0.79
C PHE A 179 8.38 -11.43 -0.15
N ASP A 180 7.62 -11.01 -1.15
CA ASP A 180 7.00 -11.87 -2.16
C ASP A 180 7.52 -11.49 -3.55
N SER A 181 8.41 -12.31 -4.09
CA SER A 181 8.97 -12.12 -5.42
C SER A 181 8.06 -12.72 -6.51
N ALA A 182 7.89 -12.03 -7.62
CA ALA A 182 7.24 -12.59 -8.80
C ALA A 182 8.08 -13.67 -9.50
N LEU A 183 9.37 -13.77 -9.16
CA LEU A 183 10.32 -14.74 -9.73
C LEU A 183 10.48 -16.00 -8.87
N SER A 184 9.82 -16.07 -7.72
CA SER A 184 9.91 -17.21 -6.79
C SER A 184 8.52 -17.62 -6.32
N PRO A 185 8.21 -18.91 -6.24
CA PRO A 185 6.95 -19.40 -5.71
C PRO A 185 6.83 -19.24 -4.20
N ALA A 186 7.95 -19.01 -3.49
CA ALA A 186 8.01 -18.92 -2.04
C ALA A 186 8.12 -17.47 -1.58
N THR A 187 7.24 -17.08 -0.67
CA THR A 187 7.38 -15.86 0.11
C THR A 187 8.30 -16.15 1.30
N PHE A 188 9.24 -15.27 1.56
CA PHE A 188 10.04 -15.34 2.79
C PHE A 188 9.75 -14.12 3.68
N TRP A 189 10.16 -14.21 4.94
CA TRP A 189 9.99 -13.12 5.90
C TRP A 189 11.22 -12.95 6.75
N VAL A 190 11.39 -11.75 7.26
CA VAL A 190 12.46 -11.37 8.18
C VAL A 190 11.83 -10.76 9.42
N ARG A 191 12.27 -11.18 10.60
CA ARG A 191 11.95 -10.51 11.86
C ARG A 191 13.05 -9.48 12.12
N LEU A 192 12.66 -8.22 12.27
CA LEU A 192 13.65 -7.16 12.51
C LEU A 192 14.39 -7.35 13.86
N ASP A 193 13.75 -8.03 14.82
CA ASP A 193 14.38 -8.35 16.12
C ASP A 193 15.53 -9.36 16.02
N ASP A 194 15.57 -10.14 14.95
CA ASP A 194 16.62 -11.12 14.71
C ASP A 194 17.84 -10.52 13.99
N LEU A 195 17.76 -9.21 13.64
CA LEU A 195 18.81 -8.49 12.91
C LEU A 195 19.60 -7.59 13.88
N ASP A 196 20.92 -7.61 13.76
CA ASP A 196 21.76 -6.57 14.34
C ASP A 196 21.84 -5.37 13.39
N LEU A 197 20.92 -4.43 13.56
CA LEU A 197 20.85 -3.24 12.72
C LEU A 197 22.00 -2.26 12.96
N SER A 198 22.79 -2.44 14.03
CA SER A 198 23.99 -1.64 14.30
C SER A 198 25.14 -1.96 13.33
N LEU A 199 25.10 -3.12 12.70
CA LEU A 199 26.10 -3.57 11.72
C LEU A 199 25.79 -3.16 10.29
N ILE A 200 24.66 -2.53 10.04
CA ILE A 200 24.27 -2.06 8.69
C ILE A 200 24.99 -0.71 8.45
N HIS A 201 26.18 -0.79 7.92
CA HIS A 201 26.87 0.35 7.32
C HIS A 201 26.60 0.33 5.81
N ILE A 202 25.82 1.28 5.34
CA ILE A 202 25.63 1.56 3.93
C ILE A 202 26.55 2.71 3.55
#